data_f287478df4d4e334a9c422d020570f83
#
_entry.id   f287478df4d4e334a9c422d020570f83
#
_cell.length_a   1.000
_cell.length_b   1.000
_cell.length_c   1.000
_cell.angle_alpha   90.00
_cell.angle_beta   90.00
_cell.angle_gamma   90.00
#
_symmetry.space_group_name_H-M   'P 1'
#
loop_
_entity.id
_entity.type
_entity.pdbx_description
1 polymer ?
#
loop_
_entity_poly.entity_id
_entity_poly.type
_entity_poly.pdbx_seq_one_letter_code
_entity_poly.pdbx_strand_id
1 'polypeptide(L)'
;MLIQPSSSIRADIEAGTTVIIDRYYYSGCVYSAAKNDPSMSLEWCRKPDVGLPRPDLCVFLDISAEDAAKRGGYGTEKYEKKEMQDRVRELFETLMERKEGEDFVRIDAGSSLDDVQTKVRKEADRCIGRVDDENLPLRVVEDW
;
A
#
# COMPACT_ATOMS: atom_id res chain seq x y z
N MET A 1 -10.77 -11.11 -3.23
CA MET A 1 -9.31 -10.89 -3.35
C MET A 1 -8.64 -12.18 -2.89
N LEU A 2 -7.94 -12.88 -3.79
CA LEU A 2 -7.19 -14.09 -3.42
C LEU A 2 -5.95 -13.63 -2.65
N ILE A 3 -5.98 -13.77 -1.33
CA ILE A 3 -4.79 -13.62 -0.50
C ILE A 3 -3.90 -14.78 -0.88
N GLN A 4 -2.75 -14.52 -1.49
CA GLN A 4 -1.69 -15.54 -1.55
C GLN A 4 -1.50 -16.05 -0.14
N PRO A 5 -1.42 -17.38 0.07
CA PRO A 5 -1.31 -17.90 1.42
C PRO A 5 -0.12 -17.24 2.11
N SER A 6 -0.33 -16.64 3.27
CA SER A 6 0.73 -15.99 4.06
C SER A 6 1.92 -16.92 4.33
N SER A 7 1.69 -18.21 4.24
CA SER A 7 2.71 -19.27 4.34
C SER A 7 3.71 -19.24 3.17
N SER A 8 3.28 -18.98 1.93
CA SER A 8 4.20 -18.91 0.78
C SER A 8 5.08 -17.67 0.85
N ILE A 9 4.52 -16.52 1.22
CA ILE A 9 5.28 -15.27 1.42
C ILE A 9 6.36 -15.48 2.49
N ARG A 10 6.00 -16.13 3.62
CA ARG A 10 6.97 -16.43 4.68
C ARG A 10 8.09 -17.35 4.20
N ALA A 11 7.74 -18.40 3.48
CA ALA A 11 8.72 -19.37 2.96
C ALA A 11 9.70 -18.70 1.97
N ASP A 12 9.19 -17.83 1.09
CA ASP A 12 10.03 -17.10 0.13
C ASP A 12 11.01 -16.16 0.85
N ILE A 13 10.52 -15.42 1.85
CA ILE A 13 11.36 -14.50 2.64
C ILE A 13 12.39 -15.29 3.45
N GLU A 14 12.02 -16.40 4.10
CA GLU A 14 12.93 -17.27 4.84
C GLU A 14 13.99 -17.89 3.93
N ALA A 15 13.67 -18.08 2.64
CA ALA A 15 14.64 -18.51 1.62
C ALA A 15 15.54 -17.38 1.10
N GLY A 16 15.42 -16.15 1.63
CA GLY A 16 16.19 -14.99 1.21
C GLY A 16 15.70 -14.34 -0.08
N THR A 17 14.44 -14.58 -0.45
CA THR A 17 13.84 -14.01 -1.67
C THR A 17 13.13 -12.69 -1.34
N THR A 18 13.45 -11.64 -2.08
CA THR A 18 12.67 -10.39 -2.03
C THR A 18 11.32 -10.60 -2.69
N VAL A 19 10.25 -10.33 -1.97
CA VAL A 19 8.86 -10.49 -2.44
C VAL A 19 8.26 -9.14 -2.77
N ILE A 20 7.76 -8.97 -3.99
CA ILE A 20 7.04 -7.77 -4.44
C ILE A 20 5.57 -8.14 -4.64
N ILE A 21 4.69 -7.37 -4.01
CA ILE A 21 3.24 -7.61 -4.06
C ILE A 21 2.57 -6.36 -4.63
N ASP A 22 1.82 -6.53 -5.73
CA ASP A 22 0.96 -5.48 -6.27
C ASP A 22 -0.37 -5.49 -5.54
N ARG A 23 -0.57 -4.47 -4.69
CA ARG A 23 -1.68 -4.32 -3.74
C ARG A 23 -1.72 -5.42 -2.68
N TYR A 24 -1.61 -4.99 -1.45
CA TYR A 24 -1.65 -5.86 -0.29
C TYR A 24 -2.74 -5.42 0.70
N TYR A 25 -2.68 -5.84 1.95
CA TYR A 25 -3.74 -5.61 2.94
C TYR A 25 -4.09 -4.13 3.15
N TYR A 26 -3.14 -3.20 3.06
CA TYR A 26 -3.41 -1.76 3.14
C TYR A 26 -4.49 -1.32 2.15
N SER A 27 -4.35 -1.77 0.92
CA SER A 27 -5.34 -1.50 -0.14
C SER A 27 -6.68 -2.16 0.18
N GLY A 28 -6.65 -3.40 0.65
CA GLY A 28 -7.86 -4.16 1.00
C GLY A 28 -8.70 -3.49 2.08
N CYS A 29 -8.08 -3.10 3.19
CA CYS A 29 -8.80 -2.47 4.30
C CYS A 29 -9.31 -1.06 3.94
N VAL A 30 -8.49 -0.25 3.24
CA VAL A 30 -8.88 1.10 2.82
C VAL A 30 -10.06 1.07 1.84
N TYR A 31 -9.98 0.27 0.78
CA TYR A 31 -11.08 0.17 -0.19
C TYR A 31 -12.35 -0.45 0.39
N SER A 32 -12.24 -1.30 1.40
CA SER A 32 -13.40 -1.82 2.11
C SER A 32 -14.06 -0.74 2.97
N ALA A 33 -13.30 0.01 3.74
CA ALA A 33 -13.79 1.11 4.56
C ALA A 33 -14.36 2.26 3.71
N ALA A 34 -13.80 2.49 2.52
CA ALA A 34 -14.24 3.54 1.61
C ALA A 34 -15.66 3.32 1.05
N LYS A 35 -16.24 2.13 1.17
CA LYS A 35 -17.63 1.85 0.78
C LYS A 35 -18.67 2.59 1.63
N ASN A 36 -18.23 3.27 2.69
CA ASN A 36 -19.08 4.09 3.56
C ASN A 36 -20.20 3.32 4.28
N ASP A 37 -19.98 2.06 4.56
CA ASP A 37 -20.85 1.29 5.44
C ASP A 37 -20.50 1.62 6.91
N PRO A 38 -21.44 2.11 7.72
CA PRO A 38 -21.19 2.44 9.13
C PRO A 38 -20.64 1.28 9.97
N SER A 39 -20.86 0.03 9.54
CA SER A 39 -20.34 -1.17 10.20
C SER A 39 -18.90 -1.49 9.82
N MET A 40 -18.35 -0.86 8.79
CA MET A 40 -17.02 -1.14 8.23
C MET A 40 -16.06 0.03 8.44
N SER A 41 -15.71 0.30 9.71
CA SER A 41 -14.63 1.27 9.99
C SER A 41 -13.28 0.76 9.47
N LEU A 42 -12.32 1.66 9.26
CA LEU A 42 -10.96 1.29 8.84
C LEU A 42 -10.34 0.28 9.81
N GLU A 43 -10.52 0.49 11.11
CA GLU A 43 -10.05 -0.41 12.16
C GLU A 43 -10.69 -1.80 12.06
N TRP A 44 -12.02 -1.86 11.86
CA TRP A 44 -12.71 -3.14 11.67
C TRP A 44 -12.24 -3.87 10.40
N CYS A 45 -12.09 -3.13 9.30
CA CYS A 45 -11.63 -3.70 8.02
C CYS A 45 -10.20 -4.25 8.08
N ARG A 46 -9.38 -3.74 9.01
CA ARG A 46 -8.00 -4.17 9.20
C ARG A 46 -7.84 -5.41 10.07
N LYS A 47 -8.76 -5.69 10.96
CA LYS A 47 -8.68 -6.84 11.89
C LYS A 47 -8.38 -8.19 11.24
N PRO A 48 -8.95 -8.53 10.07
CA PRO A 48 -8.64 -9.79 9.39
C PRO A 48 -7.18 -9.93 8.94
N ASP A 49 -6.44 -8.82 8.88
CA ASP A 49 -5.07 -8.78 8.38
C ASP A 49 -4.02 -8.98 9.48
N VAL A 50 -4.44 -9.00 10.76
CA VAL A 50 -3.56 -9.26 11.90
C VAL A 50 -2.88 -10.62 11.76
N GLY A 51 -1.56 -10.63 11.95
CA GLY A 51 -0.73 -11.84 11.80
C GLY A 51 -0.21 -12.09 10.38
N LEU A 52 -0.65 -11.33 9.38
CA LEU A 52 -0.04 -11.37 8.04
C LEU A 52 1.41 -10.83 8.09
N PRO A 53 2.29 -11.25 7.16
CA PRO A 53 3.58 -10.61 6.97
C PRO A 53 3.41 -9.09 6.76
N ARG A 54 4.11 -8.29 7.56
CA ARG A 54 4.11 -6.83 7.41
C ARG A 54 5.22 -6.43 6.43
N PRO A 55 4.94 -5.63 5.40
CA PRO A 55 5.97 -5.21 4.45
C PRO A 55 7.03 -4.33 5.13
N ASP A 56 8.26 -4.39 4.62
CA ASP A 56 9.35 -3.51 5.02
C ASP A 56 9.31 -2.16 4.29
N LEU A 57 8.62 -2.14 3.15
CA LEU A 57 8.38 -0.96 2.33
C LEU A 57 7.01 -1.06 1.64
N CYS A 58 6.23 0.00 1.73
CA CYS A 58 5.04 0.22 0.93
C CYS A 58 5.24 1.49 0.09
N VAL A 59 5.38 1.33 -1.22
CA VAL A 59 5.44 2.47 -2.14
C VAL A 59 4.02 2.94 -2.42
N PHE A 60 3.71 4.15 -2.00
CA PHE A 60 2.44 4.82 -2.29
C PHE A 60 2.63 5.80 -3.44
N LEU A 61 2.11 5.45 -4.61
CA LEU A 61 2.14 6.30 -5.79
C LEU A 61 0.99 7.31 -5.71
N ASP A 62 1.33 8.53 -5.37
CA ASP A 62 0.37 9.63 -5.25
C ASP A 62 0.32 10.44 -6.55
N ILE A 63 -0.88 10.74 -7.02
CA ILE A 63 -1.12 11.55 -8.20
C ILE A 63 -2.31 12.47 -7.96
N SER A 64 -2.21 13.74 -8.38
CA SER A 64 -3.35 14.64 -8.33
C SER A 64 -4.49 14.16 -9.23
N ALA A 65 -5.74 14.47 -8.86
CA ALA A 65 -6.89 14.14 -9.70
C ALA A 65 -6.79 14.80 -11.09
N GLU A 66 -6.17 15.99 -11.17
CA GLU A 66 -5.95 16.72 -12.41
C GLU A 66 -4.95 16.00 -13.32
N ASP A 67 -3.82 15.54 -12.78
CA ASP A 67 -2.81 14.84 -13.56
C ASP A 67 -3.25 13.43 -13.93
N ALA A 68 -4.00 12.75 -13.05
CA ALA A 68 -4.64 11.49 -13.36
C ALA A 68 -5.62 11.63 -14.53
N ALA A 69 -6.40 12.71 -14.58
CA ALA A 69 -7.33 12.98 -15.68
C ALA A 69 -6.61 13.22 -17.02
N LYS A 70 -5.42 13.83 -17.01
CA LYS A 70 -4.61 14.08 -18.22
C LYS A 70 -4.06 12.79 -18.85
N ARG A 71 -3.85 11.74 -18.05
CA ARG A 71 -3.28 10.47 -18.53
C ARG A 71 -4.23 9.60 -19.36
N GLY A 72 -5.49 10.00 -19.50
CA GLY A 72 -6.50 9.25 -20.25
C GLY A 72 -7.04 8.01 -19.53
N GLY A 73 -8.25 7.59 -19.87
CA GLY A 73 -8.92 6.46 -19.20
C GLY A 73 -9.85 6.87 -18.06
N TYR A 74 -9.91 8.12 -17.68
CA TYR A 74 -10.97 8.66 -16.84
C TYR A 74 -12.24 8.84 -17.69
N GLY A 75 -12.93 7.72 -18.00
CA GLY A 75 -14.18 7.74 -18.75
C GLY A 75 -15.40 7.80 -17.85
N THR A 76 -16.40 8.46 -18.34
CA THR A 76 -17.89 8.43 -18.19
C THR A 76 -18.57 8.12 -16.84
N GLU A 77 -17.91 7.64 -15.80
CA GLU A 77 -18.47 7.37 -14.46
C GLU A 77 -17.90 8.33 -13.40
N LYS A 78 -17.93 9.63 -13.69
CA LYS A 78 -17.12 10.64 -12.98
C LYS A 78 -17.52 10.94 -11.53
N TYR A 79 -18.78 10.81 -11.14
CA TYR A 79 -19.23 11.36 -9.86
C TYR A 79 -19.14 10.38 -8.68
N GLU A 80 -19.65 9.17 -8.83
CA GLU A 80 -19.55 8.14 -7.76
C GLU A 80 -18.08 7.71 -7.51
N LYS A 81 -17.29 7.66 -8.61
CA LYS A 81 -15.87 7.35 -8.52
C LYS A 81 -15.05 8.45 -7.84
N LYS A 82 -15.41 9.72 -7.96
CA LYS A 82 -14.66 10.81 -7.33
C LYS A 82 -14.79 10.78 -5.81
N GLU A 83 -15.99 10.72 -5.28
CA GLU A 83 -16.21 10.63 -3.82
C GLU A 83 -15.53 9.41 -3.21
N MET A 84 -15.61 8.26 -3.90
CA MET A 84 -14.91 7.05 -3.48
C MET A 84 -13.39 7.25 -3.46
N GLN A 85 -12.82 7.87 -4.48
CA GLN A 85 -11.38 8.12 -4.58
C GLN A 85 -10.90 9.15 -3.54
N ASP A 86 -11.66 10.20 -3.30
CA ASP A 86 -11.35 11.19 -2.28
C ASP A 86 -11.34 10.52 -0.89
N ARG A 87 -12.33 9.68 -0.60
CA ARG A 87 -12.39 8.89 0.63
C ARG A 87 -11.25 7.88 0.76
N VAL A 88 -10.91 7.18 -0.31
CA VAL A 88 -9.74 6.27 -0.33
C VAL A 88 -8.48 7.04 0.04
N ARG A 89 -8.29 8.25 -0.49
CA ARG A 89 -7.14 9.09 -0.17
C ARG A 89 -7.13 9.49 1.30
N GLU A 90 -8.24 9.97 1.84
CA GLU A 90 -8.37 10.33 3.26
C GLU A 90 -8.07 9.13 4.19
N LEU A 91 -8.56 7.95 3.84
CA LEU A 91 -8.31 6.74 4.61
C LEU A 91 -6.84 6.28 4.54
N PHE A 92 -6.16 6.47 3.40
CA PHE A 92 -4.72 6.24 3.32
C PHE A 92 -3.94 7.25 4.17
N GLU A 93 -4.31 8.53 4.18
CA GLU A 93 -3.70 9.53 5.07
C GLU A 93 -3.87 9.10 6.54
N THR A 94 -5.09 8.74 6.94
CA THR A 94 -5.36 8.22 8.29
C THR A 94 -4.51 7.00 8.63
N LEU A 95 -4.32 6.08 7.70
CA LEU A 95 -3.49 4.89 7.87
C LEU A 95 -2.01 5.27 8.05
N MET A 96 -1.52 6.22 7.25
CA MET A 96 -0.14 6.70 7.31
C MET A 96 0.19 7.49 8.60
N GLU A 97 -0.83 8.04 9.27
CA GLU A 97 -0.68 8.68 10.59
C GLU A 97 -0.54 7.66 11.74
N ARG A 98 -0.82 6.38 11.47
CA ARG A 98 -0.68 5.29 12.44
C ARG A 98 0.76 4.73 12.44
N LYS A 99 1.00 3.72 13.28
CA LYS A 99 2.30 3.02 13.39
C LYS A 99 2.77 2.47 12.03
N GLU A 100 1.86 2.02 11.19
CA GLU A 100 2.19 1.53 9.85
C GLU A 100 2.68 2.63 8.89
N GLY A 101 2.49 3.89 9.22
CA GLY A 101 3.01 5.00 8.43
C GLY A 101 4.52 4.93 8.19
N GLU A 102 5.26 4.31 9.09
CA GLU A 102 6.70 4.08 8.94
C GLU A 102 7.08 3.19 7.74
N ASP A 103 6.14 2.34 7.27
CA ASP A 103 6.36 1.46 6.13
C ASP A 103 6.19 2.18 4.80
N PHE A 104 5.55 3.35 4.79
CA PHE A 104 5.17 4.06 3.57
C PHE A 104 6.25 5.01 3.08
N VAL A 105 6.49 4.96 1.79
CA VAL A 105 7.19 6.01 1.05
C VAL A 105 6.25 6.55 -0.03
N ARG A 106 5.93 7.84 0.06
CA ARG A 106 5.10 8.52 -0.94
C ARG A 106 5.96 8.98 -2.10
N ILE A 107 5.57 8.61 -3.32
CA ILE A 107 6.22 9.01 -4.56
C ILE A 107 5.21 9.75 -5.43
N ASP A 108 5.55 10.97 -5.83
CA ASP A 108 4.77 11.74 -6.79
C ASP A 108 4.77 11.04 -8.15
N ALA A 109 3.63 10.45 -8.50
CA ALA A 109 3.41 9.78 -9.76
C ALA A 109 2.98 10.75 -10.89
N GLY A 110 2.82 12.05 -10.61
CA GLY A 110 2.63 13.09 -11.62
C GLY A 110 3.89 13.37 -12.46
N SER A 111 5.06 12.95 -11.98
CA SER A 111 6.34 13.04 -12.69
C SER A 111 6.40 12.12 -13.91
N SER A 112 7.49 12.20 -14.70
CA SER A 112 7.73 11.27 -15.81
C SER A 112 7.84 9.82 -15.34
N LEU A 113 7.56 8.88 -16.26
CA LEU A 113 7.67 7.44 -15.94
C LEU A 113 9.09 7.07 -15.48
N ASP A 114 10.11 7.62 -16.14
CA ASP A 114 11.52 7.37 -15.81
C ASP A 114 11.89 7.92 -14.42
N ASP A 115 11.37 9.09 -14.05
CA ASP A 115 11.57 9.69 -12.72
C ASP A 115 10.91 8.84 -11.64
N VAL A 116 9.66 8.42 -11.87
CA VAL A 116 8.94 7.54 -10.94
C VAL A 116 9.68 6.22 -10.76
N GLN A 117 10.08 5.58 -11.87
CA GLN A 117 10.81 4.32 -11.84
C GLN A 117 12.14 4.46 -11.08
N THR A 118 12.88 5.55 -11.32
CA THR A 118 14.15 5.83 -10.63
C THR A 118 13.93 5.97 -9.13
N LYS A 119 12.90 6.72 -8.70
CA LYS A 119 12.57 6.90 -7.29
C LYS A 119 12.15 5.59 -6.64
N VAL A 120 11.26 4.80 -7.29
CA VAL A 120 10.83 3.49 -6.79
C VAL A 120 12.02 2.56 -6.60
N ARG A 121 12.89 2.46 -7.60
CA ARG A 121 14.10 1.62 -7.52
C ARG A 121 15.00 2.04 -6.37
N LYS A 122 15.26 3.33 -6.23
CA LYS A 122 16.09 3.87 -5.14
C LYS A 122 15.57 3.48 -3.75
N GLU A 123 14.27 3.60 -3.51
CA GLU A 123 13.68 3.24 -2.23
C GLU A 123 13.66 1.71 -2.01
N ALA A 124 13.43 0.93 -3.07
CA ALA A 124 13.52 -0.52 -3.00
C ALA A 124 14.94 -0.99 -2.65
N ASP A 125 15.96 -0.50 -3.37
CA ASP A 125 17.37 -0.84 -3.12
C ASP A 125 17.80 -0.45 -1.69
N ARG A 126 17.36 0.73 -1.23
CA ARG A 126 17.60 1.19 0.14
C ARG A 126 16.96 0.27 1.19
N CYS A 127 15.73 -0.15 0.95
CA CYS A 127 15.02 -1.05 1.86
C CYS A 127 15.69 -2.42 1.93
N ILE A 128 16.03 -3.01 0.77
CA ILE A 128 16.72 -4.30 0.69
C ILE A 128 18.05 -4.22 1.43
N GLY A 129 18.88 -3.22 1.14
CA GLY A 129 20.16 -3.02 1.83
C GLY A 129 20.02 -2.91 3.34
N ARG A 130 19.03 -2.14 3.84
CA ARG A 130 18.75 -2.04 5.27
C ARG A 130 18.38 -3.38 5.90
N VAL A 131 17.48 -4.14 5.26
CA VAL A 131 17.04 -5.45 5.77
C VAL A 131 18.20 -6.43 5.84
N ASP A 132 19.04 -6.46 4.81
CA ASP A 132 20.21 -7.35 4.74
C ASP A 132 21.31 -6.95 5.73
N ASP A 133 21.68 -5.66 5.77
CA ASP A 133 22.76 -5.16 6.62
C ASP A 133 22.43 -5.27 8.12
N GLU A 134 21.18 -5.01 8.49
CA GLU A 134 20.71 -5.06 9.88
C GLU A 134 20.14 -6.43 10.26
N ASN A 135 20.07 -7.38 9.31
CA ASN A 135 19.47 -8.70 9.50
C ASN A 135 18.10 -8.64 10.18
N LEU A 136 17.22 -7.78 9.64
CA LEU A 136 15.92 -7.52 10.24
C LEU A 136 14.99 -8.74 10.14
N PRO A 137 14.29 -9.10 11.22
CA PRO A 137 13.36 -10.21 11.20
C PRO A 137 12.09 -9.85 10.42
N LEU A 138 11.43 -10.86 9.88
CA LEU A 138 10.10 -10.68 9.29
C LEU A 138 9.12 -10.13 10.35
N ARG A 139 8.56 -8.97 10.06
CA ARG A 139 7.53 -8.36 10.90
C ARG A 139 6.15 -8.92 10.58
N VAL A 140 5.24 -8.80 11.52
CA VAL A 140 3.83 -9.16 11.34
C VAL A 140 2.93 -7.98 11.62
N VAL A 141 1.76 -8.00 11.00
CA VAL A 141 0.70 -7.02 11.24
C VAL A 141 0.15 -7.22 12.65
N GLU A 142 0.24 -6.20 13.47
CA GLU A 142 -0.26 -6.19 14.85
C GLU A 142 -1.66 -5.57 14.92
N ASP A 143 -2.40 -5.82 15.99
CA ASP A 143 -3.65 -5.10 16.28
C ASP A 143 -3.34 -3.65 16.68
N TRP A 144 -4.33 -2.76 16.46
CA TRP A 144 -4.19 -1.34 16.79
C TRP A 144 -4.56 -1.07 18.24
#